data_e8a5af1e62bf67289c2b3f17eb75edbd
#
_entry.id   e8a5af1e62bf67289c2b3f17eb75edbd
#
_cell.length_a   1.000
_cell.length_b   1.000
_cell.length_c   1.000
_cell.angle_alpha   90.00
_cell.angle_beta   90.00
_cell.angle_gamma   90.00
#
_symmetry.space_group_name_H-M   'P 1'
#
loop_
_entity.id
_entity.type
_entity.pdbx_description
1 polymer ?
#
loop_
_entity_poly.entity_id
_entity_poly.type
_entity_poly.pdbx_seq_one_letter_code
_entity_poly.pdbx_strand_id
1 'polypeptide(L)'
;MQELGFKMANTTTYNPKSIEPKWQKYWAEHETFKTDVWDFSKPKYYALDMFPYPSGVGLHAGHPEGYTATDITSRMKRMQGYNVLHPMGYDSFGLPAEQYAVKTGNNPNGFTQKNIETFTKQLKELGFDYDWSKTLATSDPKFY
;
A
#
# COMPACT_ATOMS: atom_id res chain seq x y z
N MET A 1 11.05 12.28 -56.51
CA MET A 1 11.34 11.77 -55.16
C MET A 1 10.21 12.23 -54.24
N GLN A 2 9.27 11.35 -53.90
CA GLN A 2 8.20 11.67 -52.97
C GLN A 2 8.71 11.34 -51.56
N GLU A 3 8.76 12.34 -50.69
CA GLU A 3 9.02 12.16 -49.28
C GLU A 3 7.85 11.41 -48.64
N LEU A 4 8.06 10.17 -48.24
CA LEU A 4 7.17 9.41 -47.39
C LEU A 4 7.25 10.01 -45.99
N GLY A 5 6.36 11.00 -45.71
CA GLY A 5 6.16 11.53 -44.37
C GLY A 5 5.63 10.44 -43.46
N PHE A 6 6.49 9.88 -42.62
CA PHE A 6 6.11 9.05 -41.52
C PHE A 6 5.31 9.93 -40.54
N LYS A 7 3.97 9.87 -40.59
CA LYS A 7 3.12 10.37 -39.50
C LYS A 7 3.42 9.49 -38.30
N MET A 8 4.20 10.02 -37.35
CA MET A 8 4.28 9.41 -36.02
C MET A 8 2.85 9.32 -35.48
N ALA A 9 2.41 8.11 -35.18
CA ALA A 9 1.15 7.89 -34.46
C ALA A 9 1.16 8.74 -33.19
N ASN A 10 0.03 9.38 -32.89
CA ASN A 10 -0.17 10.10 -31.65
C ASN A 10 0.16 9.16 -30.48
N THR A 11 1.39 9.18 -30.01
CA THR A 11 1.77 8.59 -28.75
C THR A 11 1.11 9.46 -27.68
N THR A 12 -0.05 9.04 -27.19
CA THR A 12 -0.65 9.64 -26.01
C THR A 12 0.36 9.53 -24.89
N THR A 13 1.00 10.65 -24.59
CA THR A 13 2.00 10.71 -23.53
C THR A 13 1.31 10.31 -22.22
N TYR A 14 1.90 9.32 -21.49
CA TYR A 14 1.39 8.92 -20.19
C TYR A 14 1.26 10.14 -19.26
N ASN A 15 0.06 10.38 -18.76
CA ASN A 15 -0.21 11.45 -17.82
C ASN A 15 -0.61 10.86 -16.44
N PRO A 16 0.34 10.75 -15.52
CA PRO A 16 0.07 10.14 -14.22
C PRO A 16 -1.06 10.86 -13.47
N LYS A 17 -1.10 12.19 -13.52
CA LYS A 17 -2.11 12.99 -12.81
C LYS A 17 -3.56 12.71 -13.22
N SER A 18 -3.79 12.21 -14.42
CA SER A 18 -5.13 11.84 -14.90
C SER A 18 -5.41 10.35 -14.80
N ILE A 19 -4.39 9.51 -14.93
CA ILE A 19 -4.52 8.06 -15.02
C ILE A 19 -4.51 7.40 -13.62
N GLU A 20 -3.55 7.78 -12.78
CA GLU A 20 -3.37 7.15 -11.46
C GLU A 20 -4.57 7.34 -10.54
N PRO A 21 -5.12 8.56 -10.33
CA PRO A 21 -6.28 8.74 -9.47
C PRO A 21 -7.52 7.97 -9.96
N LYS A 22 -7.69 7.83 -11.28
CA LYS A 22 -8.77 7.04 -11.86
C LYS A 22 -8.69 5.58 -11.41
N TRP A 23 -7.50 4.97 -11.50
CA TRP A 23 -7.32 3.57 -11.15
C TRP A 23 -7.32 3.35 -9.65
N GLN A 24 -6.73 4.23 -8.87
CA GLN A 24 -6.77 4.18 -7.40
C GLN A 24 -8.23 4.21 -6.90
N LYS A 25 -9.05 5.09 -7.47
CA LYS A 25 -10.49 5.16 -7.18
C LYS A 25 -11.20 3.86 -7.56
N TYR A 26 -10.96 3.35 -8.76
CA TYR A 26 -11.54 2.08 -9.22
C TYR A 26 -11.20 0.92 -8.28
N TRP A 27 -9.94 0.78 -7.90
CA TRP A 27 -9.50 -0.29 -6.99
C TRP A 27 -10.13 -0.19 -5.62
N ALA A 28 -10.32 1.02 -5.11
CA ALA A 28 -10.96 1.26 -3.82
C ALA A 28 -12.46 0.91 -3.86
N GLU A 29 -13.18 1.35 -4.90
CA GLU A 29 -14.62 1.12 -5.05
C GLU A 29 -14.98 -0.35 -5.32
N HIS A 30 -14.10 -1.09 -6.01
CA HIS A 30 -14.33 -2.49 -6.37
C HIS A 30 -13.61 -3.47 -5.45
N GLU A 31 -12.94 -2.99 -4.39
CA GLU A 31 -12.12 -3.83 -3.49
C GLU A 31 -11.24 -4.82 -4.29
N THR A 32 -10.60 -4.33 -5.38
CA THR A 32 -9.95 -5.16 -6.42
C THR A 32 -8.93 -6.15 -5.86
N PHE A 33 -8.27 -5.80 -4.76
CA PHE A 33 -7.21 -6.61 -4.16
C PHE A 33 -7.66 -7.35 -2.90
N LYS A 34 -8.94 -7.30 -2.58
CA LYS A 34 -9.52 -8.05 -1.46
C LYS A 34 -9.40 -9.55 -1.70
N THR A 35 -9.00 -10.27 -0.68
CA THR A 35 -8.72 -11.71 -0.75
C THR A 35 -9.70 -12.49 0.10
N ASP A 36 -10.39 -13.45 -0.52
CA ASP A 36 -11.10 -14.47 0.23
C ASP A 36 -10.10 -15.54 0.69
N VAL A 37 -9.72 -15.47 1.96
CA VAL A 37 -8.75 -16.41 2.55
C VAL A 37 -9.30 -17.85 2.65
N TRP A 38 -10.61 -18.04 2.48
CA TRP A 38 -11.27 -19.34 2.53
C TRP A 38 -11.53 -19.94 1.13
N ASP A 39 -11.21 -19.20 0.05
CA ASP A 39 -11.24 -19.76 -1.31
C ASP A 39 -10.04 -20.69 -1.52
N PHE A 40 -10.30 -21.99 -1.50
CA PHE A 40 -9.32 -23.06 -1.75
C PHE A 40 -9.35 -23.56 -3.21
N SER A 41 -10.09 -22.92 -4.09
CA SER A 41 -10.15 -23.29 -5.52
C SER A 41 -8.88 -22.94 -6.28
N LYS A 42 -8.05 -22.06 -5.72
CA LYS A 42 -6.79 -21.57 -6.28
C LYS A 42 -5.63 -21.83 -5.34
N PRO A 43 -4.41 -22.03 -5.88
CA PRO A 43 -3.22 -22.09 -5.06
C PRO A 43 -3.03 -20.77 -4.30
N LYS A 44 -2.65 -20.85 -3.04
CA LYS A 44 -2.48 -19.67 -2.18
C LYS A 44 -1.08 -19.11 -2.28
N TYR A 45 -0.98 -17.80 -2.21
CA TYR A 45 0.27 -17.07 -2.09
C TYR A 45 0.12 -15.98 -1.04
N TYR A 46 1.05 -15.95 -0.09
CA TYR A 46 1.09 -14.93 0.95
C TYR A 46 2.29 -14.01 0.69
N ALA A 47 2.01 -12.78 0.27
CA ALA A 47 2.99 -11.72 0.14
C ALA A 47 3.01 -10.90 1.42
N LEU A 48 4.14 -10.83 2.09
CA LEU A 48 4.28 -10.12 3.36
C LEU A 48 5.40 -9.12 3.29
N ASP A 49 5.06 -7.87 3.55
CA ASP A 49 6.02 -6.79 3.78
C ASP A 49 6.32 -6.63 5.28
N MET A 50 7.46 -6.07 5.59
CA MET A 50 7.74 -5.57 6.92
C MET A 50 6.85 -4.36 7.19
N PHE A 51 6.00 -4.44 8.21
CA PHE A 51 5.10 -3.35 8.56
C PHE A 51 5.87 -2.09 8.95
N PRO A 52 5.49 -0.92 8.43
CA PRO A 52 6.16 0.31 8.77
C PRO A 52 5.91 0.68 10.23
N TYR A 53 6.88 1.37 10.80
CA TYR A 53 6.79 1.94 12.12
C TYR A 53 6.22 3.37 12.01
N PRO A 54 5.00 3.66 12.50
CA PRO A 54 4.36 4.96 12.30
C PRO A 54 4.89 6.03 13.27
N SER A 55 6.23 6.16 13.36
CA SER A 55 6.92 7.04 14.30
C SER A 55 7.27 8.43 13.76
N GLY A 56 7.05 8.67 12.46
CA GLY A 56 7.39 9.91 11.79
C GLY A 56 6.21 10.56 11.07
N VAL A 57 6.49 11.66 10.37
CA VAL A 57 5.48 12.40 9.62
C VAL A 57 5.05 11.73 8.30
N GLY A 58 5.53 10.54 8.01
CA GLY A 58 5.20 9.79 6.79
C GLY A 58 6.29 8.81 6.38
N LEU A 59 6.08 8.18 5.21
CA LEU A 59 7.03 7.26 4.60
C LEU A 59 8.33 7.97 4.22
N HIS A 60 9.46 7.30 4.38
CA HIS A 60 10.72 7.70 3.77
C HIS A 60 10.98 6.87 2.49
N ALA A 61 11.94 7.30 1.66
CA ALA A 61 12.22 6.68 0.36
C ALA A 61 12.53 5.16 0.42
N GLY A 62 13.07 4.67 1.54
CA GLY A 62 13.34 3.24 1.73
C GLY A 62 12.10 2.36 1.86
N HIS A 63 10.95 2.90 2.29
CA HIS A 63 9.71 2.12 2.36
C HIS A 63 9.24 1.69 0.97
N PRO A 64 9.05 2.60 -0.02
CA PRO A 64 8.62 2.21 -1.36
C PRO A 64 9.56 1.24 -2.08
N GLU A 65 10.84 1.21 -1.75
CA GLU A 65 11.81 0.30 -2.37
C GLU A 65 11.40 -1.16 -2.16
N GLY A 66 11.24 -1.58 -0.89
CA GLY A 66 10.82 -2.94 -0.55
C GLY A 66 9.39 -3.23 -0.99
N TYR A 67 8.47 -2.32 -0.72
CA TYR A 67 7.05 -2.50 -1.02
C TYR A 67 6.78 -2.61 -2.53
N THR A 68 7.53 -1.91 -3.37
CA THR A 68 7.43 -2.05 -4.83
C THR A 68 7.82 -3.45 -5.29
N ALA A 69 8.88 -4.02 -4.74
CA ALA A 69 9.33 -5.37 -5.09
C ALA A 69 8.27 -6.42 -4.74
N THR A 70 7.67 -6.29 -3.56
CA THR A 70 6.60 -7.19 -3.09
C THR A 70 5.31 -7.02 -3.90
N ASP A 71 4.94 -5.77 -4.23
CA ASP A 71 3.79 -5.45 -5.09
C ASP A 71 3.92 -6.06 -6.48
N ILE A 72 5.08 -5.95 -7.11
CA ILE A 72 5.35 -6.58 -8.42
C ILE A 72 5.16 -8.09 -8.34
N THR A 73 5.72 -8.73 -7.30
CA THR A 73 5.60 -10.17 -7.09
C THR A 73 4.15 -10.57 -6.85
N SER A 74 3.43 -9.84 -6.01
CA SER A 74 2.01 -10.06 -5.69
C SER A 74 1.14 -9.98 -6.95
N ARG A 75 1.29 -8.93 -7.75
CA ARG A 75 0.56 -8.77 -9.01
C ARG A 75 0.89 -9.88 -10.01
N MET A 76 2.16 -10.25 -10.13
CA MET A 76 2.56 -11.38 -10.98
C MET A 76 1.86 -12.68 -10.55
N LYS A 77 1.81 -12.96 -9.25
CA LYS A 77 1.13 -14.15 -8.73
C LYS A 77 -0.37 -14.13 -8.98
N ARG A 78 -1.02 -12.97 -8.87
CA ARG A 78 -2.44 -12.82 -9.23
C ARG A 78 -2.67 -13.14 -10.72
N MET A 79 -1.81 -12.62 -11.62
CA MET A 79 -1.89 -12.92 -13.06
C MET A 79 -1.63 -14.40 -13.38
N GLN A 80 -0.87 -15.09 -12.54
CA GLN A 80 -0.64 -16.55 -12.64
C GLN A 80 -1.81 -17.39 -12.06
N GLY A 81 -2.88 -16.75 -11.57
CA GLY A 81 -4.06 -17.44 -11.06
C GLY A 81 -4.01 -17.83 -9.58
N TYR A 82 -3.06 -17.32 -8.81
CA TYR A 82 -3.02 -17.54 -7.36
C TYR A 82 -4.08 -16.71 -6.64
N ASN A 83 -4.58 -17.25 -5.52
CA ASN A 83 -5.30 -16.48 -4.51
C ASN A 83 -4.26 -15.82 -3.60
N VAL A 84 -4.04 -14.51 -3.81
CA VAL A 84 -2.94 -13.78 -3.17
C VAL A 84 -3.45 -12.96 -2.00
N LEU A 85 -2.93 -13.21 -0.81
CA LEU A 85 -3.07 -12.33 0.34
C LEU A 85 -1.84 -11.42 0.43
N HIS A 86 -2.05 -10.11 0.25
CA HIS A 86 -1.04 -9.07 0.44
C HIS A 86 -1.55 -8.05 1.46
N PRO A 87 -1.38 -8.30 2.76
CA PRO A 87 -1.86 -7.40 3.81
C PRO A 87 -0.88 -6.27 4.06
N MET A 88 -1.37 -5.20 4.67
CA MET A 88 -0.55 -4.15 5.27
C MET A 88 -0.95 -3.98 6.73
N GLY A 89 0.00 -3.64 7.55
CA GLY A 89 -0.21 -3.31 8.96
C GLY A 89 0.74 -2.24 9.44
N TYR A 90 0.69 -1.96 10.73
CA TYR A 90 1.53 -0.94 11.37
C TYR A 90 2.12 -1.51 12.64
N ASP A 91 3.45 -1.49 12.73
CA ASP A 91 4.15 -1.79 13.99
C ASP A 91 4.09 -0.54 14.87
N SER A 92 3.03 -0.49 15.68
CA SER A 92 2.56 0.74 16.31
C SER A 92 2.92 0.88 17.78
N PHE A 93 3.59 -0.10 18.38
CA PHE A 93 4.26 0.05 19.66
C PHE A 93 5.67 0.63 19.47
N GLY A 94 6.15 1.42 20.44
CA GLY A 94 7.55 1.71 20.50
C GLY A 94 7.96 3.06 21.07
N LEU A 95 9.25 3.14 21.35
CA LEU A 95 9.93 4.24 22.02
C LEU A 95 9.66 5.64 21.42
N PRO A 96 9.59 5.85 20.08
CA PRO A 96 9.33 7.19 19.55
C PRO A 96 7.95 7.75 19.91
N ALA A 97 6.89 6.92 19.94
CA ALA A 97 5.57 7.36 20.36
C ALA A 97 5.55 7.68 21.86
N GLU A 98 6.22 6.87 22.66
CA GLU A 98 6.36 7.07 24.11
C GLU A 98 7.16 8.33 24.43
N GLN A 99 8.29 8.55 23.75
CA GLN A 99 9.09 9.76 23.91
C GLN A 99 8.34 11.02 23.49
N TYR A 100 7.54 10.94 22.42
CA TYR A 100 6.67 12.04 22.04
C TYR A 100 5.67 12.36 23.16
N ALA A 101 5.02 11.34 23.73
CA ALA A 101 4.10 11.50 24.83
C ALA A 101 4.75 12.15 26.06
N VAL A 102 5.94 11.69 26.44
CA VAL A 102 6.71 12.26 27.57
C VAL A 102 7.07 13.72 27.32
N LYS A 103 7.54 14.06 26.11
CA LYS A 103 7.97 15.43 25.76
C LYS A 103 6.82 16.43 25.66
N THR A 104 5.64 15.97 25.20
CA THR A 104 4.52 16.86 24.87
C THR A 104 3.37 16.78 25.86
N GLY A 105 3.36 15.81 26.77
CA GLY A 105 2.23 15.52 27.64
C GLY A 105 1.00 14.97 26.93
N ASN A 106 1.11 14.61 25.66
CA ASN A 106 0.00 14.09 24.86
C ASN A 106 -0.10 12.55 24.95
N ASN A 107 -1.31 12.04 24.73
CA ASN A 107 -1.53 10.60 24.66
C ASN A 107 -0.82 10.01 23.42
N PRO A 108 0.04 8.99 23.56
CA PRO A 108 0.76 8.38 22.46
C PRO A 108 -0.17 7.77 21.40
N ASN A 109 -1.33 7.26 21.80
CA ASN A 109 -2.31 6.67 20.88
C ASN A 109 -2.80 7.66 19.84
N GLY A 110 -3.16 8.89 20.22
CA GLY A 110 -3.62 9.90 19.28
C GLY A 110 -2.57 10.27 18.23
N PHE A 111 -1.31 10.37 18.63
CA PHE A 111 -0.18 10.59 17.74
C PHE A 111 0.01 9.42 16.76
N THR A 112 0.01 8.20 17.28
CA THR A 112 0.16 6.98 16.49
C THR A 112 -0.95 6.83 15.46
N GLN A 113 -2.22 7.05 15.83
CA GLN A 113 -3.35 6.97 14.90
C GLN A 113 -3.24 7.99 13.76
N LYS A 114 -2.88 9.22 14.06
CA LYS A 114 -2.66 10.26 13.04
C LYS A 114 -1.54 9.88 12.06
N ASN A 115 -0.48 9.28 12.55
CA ASN A 115 0.61 8.79 11.70
C ASN A 115 0.15 7.62 10.83
N ILE A 116 -0.60 6.66 11.38
CA ILE A 116 -1.19 5.54 10.62
C ILE A 116 -2.05 6.06 9.47
N GLU A 117 -2.90 7.06 9.72
CA GLU A 117 -3.72 7.69 8.67
C GLU A 117 -2.84 8.29 7.55
N THR A 118 -1.77 9.00 7.94
CA THR A 118 -0.84 9.60 6.98
C THR A 118 -0.13 8.53 6.14
N PHE A 119 0.40 7.48 6.78
CA PHE A 119 1.04 6.36 6.10
C PHE A 119 0.08 5.63 5.16
N THR A 120 -1.14 5.36 5.64
CA THR A 120 -2.19 4.73 4.83
C THR A 120 -2.49 5.54 3.57
N LYS A 121 -2.63 6.86 3.71
CA LYS A 121 -2.87 7.75 2.57
C LYS A 121 -1.73 7.67 1.57
N GLN A 122 -0.48 7.78 2.02
CA GLN A 122 0.69 7.74 1.15
C GLN A 122 0.83 6.38 0.43
N LEU A 123 0.61 5.26 1.13
CA LEU A 123 0.64 3.92 0.53
C LEU A 123 -0.45 3.74 -0.54
N LYS A 124 -1.65 4.30 -0.32
CA LYS A 124 -2.72 4.30 -1.32
C LYS A 124 -2.38 5.17 -2.52
N GLU A 125 -1.73 6.32 -2.31
CA GLU A 125 -1.27 7.20 -3.40
C GLU A 125 -0.19 6.53 -4.27
N LEU A 126 0.64 5.65 -3.69
CA LEU A 126 1.60 4.83 -4.43
C LEU A 126 0.93 3.69 -5.22
N GLY A 127 -0.32 3.37 -4.92
CA GLY A 127 -1.13 2.43 -5.69
C GLY A 127 -0.77 0.97 -5.50
N PHE A 128 -0.20 0.58 -4.37
CA PHE A 128 0.11 -0.82 -4.06
C PHE A 128 -1.14 -1.70 -3.94
N ASP A 129 -1.00 -2.98 -4.26
CA ASP A 129 -2.10 -3.98 -4.31
C ASP A 129 -2.44 -4.62 -2.95
N TYR A 130 -2.35 -3.82 -1.89
CA TYR A 130 -2.69 -4.28 -0.54
C TYR A 130 -4.18 -4.59 -0.39
N ASP A 131 -4.47 -5.68 0.34
CA ASP A 131 -5.80 -5.96 0.86
C ASP A 131 -6.07 -5.10 2.10
N TRP A 132 -6.62 -3.92 1.90
CA TRP A 132 -6.93 -2.97 2.97
C TRP A 132 -7.97 -3.48 3.97
N SER A 133 -8.73 -4.54 3.64
CA SER A 133 -9.66 -5.17 4.58
C SER A 133 -8.95 -6.00 5.65
N LYS A 134 -7.67 -6.28 5.46
CA LYS A 134 -6.81 -7.06 6.38
C LYS A 134 -5.78 -6.19 7.11
N THR A 135 -5.98 -4.87 7.11
CA THR A 135 -5.09 -3.95 7.81
C THR A 135 -5.20 -4.12 9.33
N LEU A 136 -4.05 -4.05 10.00
CA LEU A 136 -3.96 -4.13 11.46
C LEU A 136 -2.96 -3.11 12.02
N ALA A 137 -3.10 -2.78 13.29
CA ALA A 137 -2.09 -2.09 14.08
C ALA A 137 -1.73 -2.97 15.26
N THR A 138 -0.44 -3.18 15.52
CA THR A 138 0.03 -4.06 16.61
C THR A 138 -0.41 -3.58 18.00
N SER A 139 -0.71 -2.28 18.13
CA SER A 139 -1.24 -1.67 19.35
C SER A 139 -2.77 -1.79 19.53
N ASP A 140 -3.47 -2.46 18.62
CA ASP A 140 -4.90 -2.76 18.82
C ASP A 140 -5.03 -3.92 19.81
N PRO A 141 -5.78 -3.75 20.95
CA PRO A 141 -5.90 -4.75 22.02
C PRO A 141 -6.32 -6.15 21.57
N LYS A 142 -6.94 -6.29 20.42
CA LYS A 142 -7.31 -7.62 19.88
C LYS A 142 -6.12 -8.45 19.37
N PHE A 143 -4.92 -7.85 19.29
CA PHE A 143 -3.70 -8.52 18.79
C PHE A 143 -2.65 -8.77 19.89
N TYR A 144 -2.90 -8.35 21.14
CA TYR A 144 -2.04 -8.62 22.27
C TYR A 144 -2.80 -8.99 23.54
#